data_38e55b690613fe341ef6ed0c47cb03e4
#
_entry.id   38e55b690613fe341ef6ed0c47cb03e4
#
_cell.length_a   1.000
_cell.length_b   1.000
_cell.length_c   1.000
_cell.angle_alpha   90.00
_cell.angle_beta   90.00
_cell.angle_gamma   90.00
#
_symmetry.space_group_name_H-M   'P 1'
#
loop_
_entity.id
_entity.type
_entity.pdbx_description
1 polymer ?
#
loop_
_entity_poly.entity_id
_entity_poly.type
_entity_poly.pdbx_seq_one_letter_code
_entity_poly.pdbx_strand_id
1 'polypeptide(L)' 'MKYKIYTDGACSGNPGPGGWGAVIFDQEYNQKNISGSEKNTTNNRMELLAAIMALEKVKTNSEIKERA' A
#
# COMPACT_ATOMS: atom_id res chain seq x y z
N MET A 1 14.49 -2.83 11.05
CA MET A 1 13.89 -3.87 10.21
C MET A 1 13.80 -3.42 8.77
N LYS A 2 14.02 -4.34 7.84
CA LYS A 2 13.95 -4.02 6.41
C LYS A 2 12.72 -4.63 5.79
N TYR A 3 12.06 -3.85 4.97
CA TYR A 3 10.91 -4.28 4.20
C TYR A 3 11.14 -3.93 2.74
N LYS A 4 10.62 -4.77 1.86
CA LYS A 4 10.51 -4.44 0.45
C LYS A 4 9.06 -4.17 0.15
N ILE A 5 8.78 -3.02 -0.44
CA ILE A 5 7.41 -2.59 -0.71
C ILE A 5 7.29 -2.27 -2.19
N TYR A 6 6.31 -2.90 -2.84
CA TYR A 6 5.95 -2.61 -4.23
C TYR A 6 4.56 -2.01 -4.24
N THR A 7 4.40 -0.89 -4.89
CA THR A 7 3.12 -0.21 -4.97
C THR A 7 2.73 0.05 -6.41
N ASP A 8 1.43 0.05 -6.67
CA ASP A 8 0.89 0.39 -7.96
C ASP A 8 -0.46 1.07 -7.77
N GLY A 9 -0.73 2.06 -8.59
CA GLY A 9 -1.99 2.76 -8.56
C GLY A 9 -2.36 3.26 -9.93
N ALA A 10 -3.62 3.15 -10.28
CA ALA A 10 -4.12 3.54 -11.58
C ALA A 10 -5.53 4.10 -11.47
N CYS A 11 -5.90 4.88 -12.45
CA CYS A 11 -7.20 5.51 -12.53
C CYS A 11 -7.68 5.46 -13.98
N SER A 12 -8.97 5.17 -14.14
CA SER A 12 -9.60 5.17 -15.46
C SER A 12 -10.25 6.54 -15.69
N GLY A 13 -9.57 7.37 -16.47
CA GLY A 13 -9.95 8.77 -16.62
C GLY A 13 -9.17 9.66 -15.64
N ASN A 14 -9.44 10.95 -15.64
CA ASN A 14 -8.72 11.89 -14.77
C ASN A 14 -9.58 13.12 -14.51
N PRO A 15 -10.48 13.12 -13.52
CA PRO A 15 -10.67 12.07 -12.52
C PRO A 15 -11.58 10.95 -13.01
N GLY A 16 -11.59 9.85 -12.26
CA GLY A 16 -12.43 8.70 -12.55
C GLY A 16 -12.22 7.57 -11.54
N PRO A 17 -12.83 6.42 -11.75
CA PRO A 17 -12.65 5.29 -10.83
C PRO A 17 -11.21 4.82 -10.86
N GLY A 18 -10.67 4.52 -9.69
CA GLY A 18 -9.30 4.08 -9.59
C GLY A 18 -9.09 3.05 -8.50
N GLY A 19 -7.91 2.43 -8.52
CA GLY A 19 -7.53 1.44 -7.54
C GLY A 19 -6.04 1.50 -7.27
N TRP A 20 -5.64 0.92 -6.15
CA TRP A 20 -4.25 0.86 -5.76
C TRP A 20 -3.97 -0.48 -5.10
N GLY A 21 -2.72 -0.88 -5.15
CA GLY A 21 -2.29 -2.10 -4.50
C GLY A 21 -0.88 -1.95 -3.98
N ALA A 22 -0.57 -2.72 -2.95
CA ALA A 22 0.78 -2.77 -2.42
C ALA A 22 1.11 -4.18 -1.98
N VAL A 23 2.35 -4.59 -2.19
CA VAL A 23 2.88 -5.86 -1.74
C VAL A 23 4.05 -5.57 -0.82
N ILE A 24 4.03 -6.13 0.36
CA ILE A 24 5.03 -5.89 1.39
C ILE A 24 5.70 -7.20 1.74
N PHE A 25 7.02 -7.25 1.61
CA PHE A 25 7.83 -8.39 2.03
C PHE A 25 8.65 -8.01 3.24
N ASP A 26 8.66 -8.85 4.25
CA ASP A 26 9.51 -8.65 5.42
C ASP A 26 10.85 -9.39 5.25
N GLN A 27 11.67 -9.39 6.30
CA GLN A 27 12.99 -10.02 6.27
C GLN A 27 12.93 -11.53 6.11
N GLU A 28 11.83 -12.15 6.46
CA GLU A 28 11.62 -13.59 6.39
C GLU A 28 10.85 -13.97 5.12
N TYR A 29 10.73 -13.03 4.18
CA TYR A 29 10.02 -13.22 2.91
C TYR A 29 8.53 -13.48 3.06
N ASN A 30 7.95 -13.17 4.20
CA ASN A 30 6.50 -13.18 4.35
C ASN A 30 5.90 -12.06 3.51
N GLN A 31 4.86 -12.37 2.78
CA GLN A 31 4.22 -11.44 1.87
C GLN A 31 2.86 -11.01 2.40
N LYS A 32 2.60 -9.72 2.32
CA LYS A 32 1.31 -9.17 2.66
C LYS A 32 0.82 -8.29 1.52
N ASN A 33 -0.40 -8.53 1.08
CA ASN A 33 -1.01 -7.77 0.01
C ASN A 33 -2.12 -6.89 0.59
N ILE A 34 -2.14 -5.63 0.20
CA ILE A 34 -3.21 -4.70 0.55
C ILE A 34 -3.67 -3.99 -0.71
N SER A 35 -4.92 -3.60 -0.73
CA SER A 35 -5.49 -2.91 -1.89
C SER A 35 -6.71 -2.11 -1.50
N GLY A 36 -7.10 -1.21 -2.38
CA GLY A 36 -8.30 -0.41 -2.21
C GLY A 36 -8.73 0.23 -3.52
N SER A 37 -9.88 0.86 -3.49
CA SER A 37 -10.42 1.53 -4.67
C SER A 37 -11.19 2.79 -4.27
N GLU A 38 -11.32 3.70 -5.22
CA GLU A 38 -12.11 4.92 -5.06
C GLU A 38 -12.90 5.19 -6.33
N LYS A 39 -14.08 5.76 -6.17
CA LYS A 39 -14.98 6.01 -7.32
C LYS A 39 -14.54 7.19 -8.15
N ASN A 40 -13.89 8.16 -7.54
CA ASN A 40 -13.51 9.40 -8.22
C ASN A 40 -12.16 9.88 -7.70
N THR A 41 -11.12 9.58 -8.46
CA THR A 41 -9.76 9.85 -8.03
C THR A 41 -8.84 10.12 -9.23
N THR A 42 -7.54 10.22 -8.99
CA THR A 42 -6.53 10.43 -10.02
C THR A 42 -5.42 9.40 -9.85
N ASN A 43 -4.61 9.22 -10.91
CA ASN A 43 -3.46 8.31 -10.83
C ASN A 43 -2.52 8.70 -9.69
N ASN A 44 -2.22 9.99 -9.57
CA ASN A 44 -1.30 10.47 -8.54
C ASN A 44 -1.82 10.16 -7.14
N ARG A 45 -3.12 10.33 -6.92
CA ARG A 45 -3.72 10.02 -5.63
C ARG A 45 -3.64 8.52 -5.32
N MET A 46 -3.85 7.68 -6.33
CA MET A 46 -3.80 6.22 -6.15
C MET A 46 -2.38 5.76 -5.85
N GLU A 47 -1.39 6.31 -6.53
CA GLU A 47 0.01 6.00 -6.26
C GLU A 47 0.42 6.43 -4.85
N LEU A 48 0.04 7.64 -4.47
CA LEU A 48 0.36 8.17 -3.14
C LEU A 48 -0.34 7.39 -2.05
N LEU A 49 -1.61 7.07 -2.26
CA LEU A 49 -2.38 6.31 -1.26
C LEU A 49 -1.80 4.91 -1.07
N ALA A 50 -1.38 4.24 -2.14
CA ALA A 50 -0.72 2.95 -2.03
C ALA A 50 0.52 3.03 -1.14
N ALA A 51 1.34 4.05 -1.34
CA ALA A 51 2.55 4.25 -0.54
C ALA A 51 2.21 4.52 0.93
N ILE A 52 1.24 5.40 1.18
CA ILE A 52 0.83 5.73 2.55
C ILE A 52 0.29 4.50 3.27
N MET A 53 -0.58 3.74 2.63
CA MET A 53 -1.18 2.57 3.25
C MET A 53 -0.15 1.46 3.50
N ALA A 54 0.83 1.32 2.60
CA ALA A 54 1.91 0.36 2.79
C ALA A 54 2.76 0.73 4.00
N LEU A 55 3.11 2.00 4.15
CA LEU A 55 3.89 2.48 5.30
C LEU A 55 3.13 2.31 6.61
N GLU A 56 1.83 2.59 6.60
CA GLU A 56 0.99 2.38 7.79
C GLU A 56 0.98 0.91 8.20
N LYS A 57 0.91 0.01 7.23
CA LYS A 57 0.89 -1.42 7.50
C LYS A 57 2.20 -1.89 8.10
N VAL A 58 3.32 -1.41 7.59
CA VAL A 58 4.65 -1.73 8.12
C VAL A 58 4.78 -1.21 9.56
N LYS A 59 4.35 0.00 9.82
CA LYS A 59 4.39 0.61 11.14
C LYS A 59 3.57 -0.20 12.15
N THR A 60 2.37 -0.59 11.78
CA THR A 60 1.49 -1.39 12.64
C THR A 60 2.11 -2.75 12.95
N ASN A 61 2.68 -3.41 11.95
CA ASN A 61 3.33 -4.71 12.15
C ASN A 61 4.54 -4.58 13.08
N SER A 62 5.32 -3.51 12.93
CA SER A 62 6.47 -3.27 13.79
C SER A 62 6.06 -3.05 15.24
N GLU A 63 4.99 -2.30 15.46
CA GLU A 63 4.46 -2.07 16.79
C GLU A 63 4.00 -3.38 17.45
N ILE A 64 3.33 -4.23 16.69
CA ILE A 64 2.88 -5.53 17.18
C ILE A 64 4.07 -6.40 17.59
N LYS A 65 5.12 -6.42 16.78
CA LYS A 65 6.33 -7.19 17.09
C LYS A 65 7.03 -6.70 18.34
N GLU A 66 7.07 -5.40 18.54
CA GLU A 66 7.68 -4.82 19.73
C GLU A 66 6.95 -5.19 21.01
N ARG A 67 5.65 -5.36 20.93
CA ARG A 67 4.85 -5.75 22.09
C ARG A 67 4.93 -7.23 22.41
N ALA A 68 5.20 -8.02 21.44
CA ALA A 68 5.29 -9.47 21.61
C ALA A 68 6.65 -9.86 22.18
#